data_d7a549f3e2c2995cc02a6d20079ff281
#
_entry.id   d7a549f3e2c2995cc02a6d20079ff281
#
_cell.length_a   1.000
_cell.length_b   1.000
_cell.length_c   1.000
_cell.angle_alpha   90.00
_cell.angle_beta   90.00
_cell.angle_gamma   90.00
#
_symmetry.space_group_name_H-M   'P 1'
#
loop_
_entity.id
_entity.type
_entity.pdbx_description
1 polymer ?
#
loop_
_entity_poly.entity_id
_entity_poly.type
_entity_poly.pdbx_seq_one_letter_code
_entity_poly.pdbx_strand_id
1 'polypeptide(L)'
;MKVKVGLVQMSCVKDKETNIRKAEAEIRKAANSGANIVCLQELFSSLYFCDVEDYANFDLAEKIPGDTTSRFGKLAKELGVVIIASLFEKRAEGLYHNTTAVIDADGEYLGMYRKMHIPDDPGYYEKFYFTPGDLGYKVFKTKFATLGVLICWDQWYPEASRITSLMGADILFYPTAIGWAVEQDEETNREQYEAWQCIQRSHAIANGVHTVSVNRV
;
A
#
# COMPACT_ATOMS: atom_id res chain seq x y z
N MET A 1 1.02 1.38 -24.79
CA MET A 1 0.32 0.13 -24.38
C MET A 1 -0.76 0.48 -23.38
N LYS A 2 -1.93 -0.14 -23.38
CA LYS A 2 -2.92 0.06 -22.30
C LYS A 2 -2.55 -0.87 -21.15
N VAL A 3 -2.41 -0.31 -19.94
CA VAL A 3 -2.17 -1.06 -18.71
C VAL A 3 -3.46 -1.10 -17.90
N LYS A 4 -3.89 -2.31 -17.50
CA LYS A 4 -5.06 -2.50 -16.65
C LYS A 4 -4.61 -2.72 -15.21
N VAL A 5 -5.13 -1.93 -14.29
CA VAL A 5 -4.84 -2.01 -12.86
C VAL A 5 -6.00 -2.69 -12.14
N GLY A 6 -5.69 -3.67 -11.31
CA GLY A 6 -6.61 -4.30 -10.36
C GLY A 6 -6.39 -3.72 -8.97
N LEU A 7 -7.46 -3.30 -8.30
CA LEU A 7 -7.42 -2.83 -6.92
C LEU A 7 -8.12 -3.85 -6.04
N VAL A 8 -7.40 -4.38 -5.06
CA VAL A 8 -7.94 -5.34 -4.09
C VAL A 8 -8.27 -4.61 -2.81
N GLN A 9 -9.54 -4.33 -2.64
CA GLN A 9 -10.13 -3.79 -1.43
C GLN A 9 -10.94 -4.89 -0.75
N MET A 10 -10.54 -5.29 0.45
CA MET A 10 -11.14 -6.43 1.14
C MET A 10 -11.24 -6.20 2.65
N SER A 11 -12.29 -6.75 3.27
CA SER A 11 -12.38 -6.86 4.72
C SER A 11 -11.36 -7.86 5.25
N CYS A 12 -10.74 -7.56 6.39
CA CYS A 12 -9.78 -8.41 7.06
C CYS A 12 -10.35 -9.01 8.34
N VAL A 13 -9.73 -10.10 8.80
CA VAL A 13 -10.00 -10.77 10.08
C VAL A 13 -8.71 -10.81 10.92
N LYS A 14 -8.79 -11.26 12.17
CA LYS A 14 -7.61 -11.37 13.06
C LYS A 14 -6.56 -12.36 12.53
N ASP A 15 -7.00 -13.43 11.88
CA ASP A 15 -6.10 -14.47 11.37
C ASP A 15 -5.38 -14.02 10.11
N LYS A 16 -4.06 -13.84 10.22
CA LYS A 16 -3.17 -13.40 9.15
C LYS A 16 -3.21 -14.30 7.93
N GLU A 17 -3.20 -15.61 8.14
CA GLU A 17 -3.19 -16.58 7.05
C GLU A 17 -4.49 -16.54 6.24
N THR A 18 -5.62 -16.36 6.90
CA THR A 18 -6.91 -16.17 6.24
C THR A 18 -6.92 -14.93 5.36
N ASN A 19 -6.35 -13.81 5.83
CA ASN A 19 -6.25 -12.59 5.03
C ASN A 19 -5.33 -12.78 3.81
N ILE A 20 -4.19 -13.46 3.97
CA ILE A 20 -3.26 -13.76 2.88
C ILE A 20 -3.95 -14.62 1.81
N ARG A 21 -4.66 -15.69 2.21
CA ARG A 21 -5.40 -16.53 1.26
C ARG A 21 -6.50 -15.78 0.54
N LYS A 22 -7.20 -14.90 1.25
CA LYS A 22 -8.21 -14.03 0.64
C LYS A 22 -7.59 -13.08 -0.38
N ALA A 23 -6.46 -12.45 -0.03
CA ALA A 23 -5.72 -11.60 -0.96
C ALA A 23 -5.27 -12.37 -2.22
N GLU A 24 -4.77 -13.59 -2.09
CA GLU A 24 -4.41 -14.43 -3.24
C GLU A 24 -5.61 -14.72 -4.15
N ALA A 25 -6.76 -15.03 -3.58
CA ALA A 25 -7.99 -15.29 -4.33
C ALA A 25 -8.42 -14.03 -5.11
N GLU A 26 -8.37 -12.85 -4.48
CA GLU A 26 -8.72 -11.59 -5.13
C GLU A 26 -7.67 -11.17 -6.18
N ILE A 27 -6.39 -11.42 -5.96
CA ILE A 27 -5.34 -11.22 -6.97
C ILE A 27 -5.61 -12.10 -8.20
N ARG A 28 -5.94 -13.38 -8.01
CA ARG A 28 -6.32 -14.28 -9.11
C ARG A 28 -7.53 -13.78 -9.88
N LYS A 29 -8.54 -13.30 -9.18
CA LYS A 29 -9.74 -12.73 -9.77
C LYS A 29 -9.43 -11.47 -10.61
N ALA A 30 -8.59 -10.57 -10.08
CA ALA A 30 -8.13 -9.39 -10.80
C ALA A 30 -7.35 -9.77 -12.08
N ALA A 31 -6.41 -10.72 -11.97
CA ALA A 31 -5.62 -11.24 -13.08
C ALA A 31 -6.52 -11.87 -14.16
N ASN A 32 -7.47 -12.72 -13.77
CA ASN A 32 -8.45 -13.32 -14.68
C ASN A 32 -9.35 -12.28 -15.38
N SER A 33 -9.54 -11.12 -14.75
CA SER A 33 -10.22 -9.96 -15.34
C SER A 33 -9.30 -9.13 -16.26
N GLY A 34 -8.04 -9.57 -16.44
CA GLY A 34 -7.06 -8.97 -17.34
C GLY A 34 -6.21 -7.87 -16.71
N ALA A 35 -6.12 -7.79 -15.39
CA ALA A 35 -5.21 -6.86 -14.73
C ALA A 35 -3.74 -7.21 -15.05
N ASN A 36 -2.94 -6.18 -15.31
CA ASN A 36 -1.49 -6.28 -15.46
C ASN A 36 -0.76 -6.01 -14.15
N ILE A 37 -1.30 -5.09 -13.36
CA ILE A 37 -0.76 -4.67 -12.07
C ILE A 37 -1.88 -4.81 -11.04
N VAL A 38 -1.61 -5.44 -9.91
CA VAL A 38 -2.57 -5.59 -8.81
C VAL A 38 -2.00 -4.94 -7.56
N CYS A 39 -2.75 -4.02 -6.97
CA CYS A 39 -2.40 -3.35 -5.74
C CYS A 39 -3.36 -3.76 -4.61
N LEU A 40 -2.79 -4.19 -3.48
CA LEU A 40 -3.52 -4.47 -2.25
C LEU A 40 -3.62 -3.21 -1.38
N GLN A 41 -4.62 -3.16 -0.52
CA GLN A 41 -4.78 -2.11 0.49
C GLN A 41 -3.62 -2.09 1.50
N GLU A 42 -3.46 -1.00 2.24
CA GLU A 42 -2.47 -0.86 3.30
C GLU A 42 -2.68 -1.93 4.39
N LEU A 43 -1.57 -2.55 4.85
CA LEU A 43 -1.54 -3.57 5.92
C LEU A 43 -2.59 -4.68 5.73
N PHE A 44 -2.75 -5.16 4.50
CA PHE A 44 -3.83 -6.07 4.09
C PHE A 44 -3.85 -7.40 4.86
N SER A 45 -2.74 -7.79 5.48
CA SER A 45 -2.60 -9.10 6.15
C SER A 45 -3.19 -9.17 7.56
N SER A 46 -3.72 -8.04 8.09
CA SER A 46 -4.29 -7.94 9.44
C SER A 46 -5.51 -7.04 9.48
N LEU A 47 -6.23 -7.01 10.60
CA LEU A 47 -7.06 -5.87 10.95
C LEU A 47 -6.19 -4.61 11.01
N TYR A 48 -6.79 -3.44 10.86
CA TYR A 48 -6.05 -2.19 11.12
C TYR A 48 -5.85 -2.07 12.63
N PHE A 49 -4.62 -2.29 13.06
CA PHE A 49 -4.27 -2.41 14.48
C PHE A 49 -3.74 -1.11 15.09
N CYS A 50 -3.56 -0.08 14.27
CA CYS A 50 -3.04 1.20 14.76
C CYS A 50 -4.11 2.10 15.37
N ASP A 51 -5.34 1.62 15.51
CA ASP A 51 -6.43 2.26 16.27
C ASP A 51 -6.21 2.21 17.78
N VAL A 52 -5.31 1.33 18.25
CA VAL A 52 -4.90 1.17 19.65
C VAL A 52 -3.39 0.99 19.77
N GLU A 53 -2.83 1.31 20.93
CA GLU A 53 -1.44 1.01 21.28
C GLU A 53 -1.37 -0.30 22.07
N ASP A 54 -1.10 -1.41 21.36
CA ASP A 54 -1.02 -2.75 21.96
C ASP A 54 0.27 -3.46 21.52
N TYR A 55 1.11 -3.80 22.47
CA TYR A 55 2.37 -4.51 22.22
C TYR A 55 2.18 -5.87 21.54
N ALA A 56 1.05 -6.55 21.75
CA ALA A 56 0.76 -7.83 21.13
C ALA A 56 0.70 -7.74 19.60
N ASN A 57 0.39 -6.55 19.04
CA ASN A 57 0.33 -6.35 17.59
C ASN A 57 1.69 -6.41 16.91
N PHE A 58 2.82 -6.29 17.64
CA PHE A 58 4.15 -6.48 17.06
C PHE A 58 4.40 -7.91 16.55
N ASP A 59 3.65 -8.90 17.05
CA ASP A 59 3.72 -10.28 16.57
C ASP A 59 3.15 -10.45 15.15
N LEU A 60 2.42 -9.47 14.64
CA LEU A 60 1.91 -9.45 13.25
C LEU A 60 3.02 -9.14 12.23
N ALA A 61 4.14 -8.55 12.70
CA ALA A 61 5.22 -8.10 11.82
C ALA A 61 6.01 -9.28 11.23
N GLU A 62 6.48 -9.09 10.01
CA GLU A 62 7.29 -10.08 9.30
C GLU A 62 8.53 -9.44 8.65
N LYS A 63 9.54 -10.25 8.35
CA LYS A 63 10.69 -9.80 7.56
C LYS A 63 10.28 -9.55 6.11
N ILE A 64 10.84 -8.52 5.49
CA ILE A 64 10.67 -8.23 4.07
C ILE A 64 12.05 -8.09 3.41
N PRO A 65 12.38 -8.91 2.40
CA PRO A 65 11.59 -10.03 1.89
C PRO A 65 11.45 -11.17 2.91
N GLY A 66 10.32 -11.90 2.84
CA GLY A 66 9.97 -12.99 3.74
C GLY A 66 8.94 -13.93 3.12
N ASP A 67 8.20 -14.65 3.96
CA ASP A 67 7.28 -15.71 3.50
C ASP A 67 6.16 -15.15 2.61
N THR A 68 5.53 -14.03 3.00
CA THR A 68 4.45 -13.42 2.21
C THR A 68 4.96 -12.93 0.85
N THR A 69 6.12 -12.27 0.80
CA THR A 69 6.69 -11.81 -0.48
C THR A 69 7.12 -12.97 -1.36
N SER A 70 7.66 -14.05 -0.79
CA SER A 70 8.03 -15.26 -1.52
C SER A 70 6.81 -15.97 -2.11
N ARG A 71 5.72 -16.03 -1.35
CA ARG A 71 4.44 -16.58 -1.77
C ARG A 71 3.82 -15.76 -2.91
N PHE A 72 3.83 -14.43 -2.79
CA PHE A 72 3.34 -13.54 -3.84
C PHE A 72 4.25 -13.51 -5.07
N GLY A 73 5.55 -13.75 -4.92
CA GLY A 73 6.46 -13.94 -6.05
C GLY A 73 6.06 -15.14 -6.93
N LYS A 74 5.74 -16.26 -6.29
CA LYS A 74 5.21 -17.43 -7.02
C LYS A 74 3.89 -17.14 -7.72
N LEU A 75 3.00 -16.43 -7.04
CA LEU A 75 1.70 -16.05 -7.58
C LEU A 75 1.82 -15.05 -8.75
N ALA A 76 2.68 -14.03 -8.60
CA ALA A 76 2.96 -13.05 -9.65
C ALA A 76 3.47 -13.72 -10.92
N LYS A 77 4.44 -14.64 -10.78
CA LYS A 77 4.98 -15.43 -11.89
C LYS A 77 3.93 -16.32 -12.55
N GLU A 78 3.11 -17.01 -11.75
CA GLU A 78 2.04 -17.89 -12.24
C GLU A 78 1.03 -17.11 -13.10
N LEU A 79 0.65 -15.92 -12.62
CA LEU A 79 -0.40 -15.12 -13.25
C LEU A 79 0.14 -14.11 -14.29
N GLY A 80 1.44 -13.88 -14.31
CA GLY A 80 2.07 -12.87 -15.18
C GLY A 80 1.69 -11.44 -14.83
N VAL A 81 1.44 -11.12 -13.55
CA VAL A 81 1.01 -9.81 -13.07
C VAL A 81 2.00 -9.23 -12.05
N VAL A 82 2.12 -7.91 -12.03
CA VAL A 82 2.83 -7.20 -10.96
C VAL A 82 1.97 -7.16 -9.71
N ILE A 83 2.56 -7.39 -8.54
CA ILE A 83 1.87 -7.32 -7.25
C ILE A 83 2.51 -6.24 -6.37
N ILE A 84 1.68 -5.34 -5.82
CA ILE A 84 2.05 -4.31 -4.85
C ILE A 84 1.37 -4.69 -3.53
N ALA A 85 2.19 -5.01 -2.51
CA ALA A 85 1.72 -5.56 -1.23
C ALA A 85 2.24 -4.75 -0.04
N SER A 86 1.33 -4.12 0.70
CA SER A 86 1.65 -3.36 1.92
C SER A 86 1.60 -4.27 3.14
N LEU A 87 2.68 -4.27 3.93
CA LEU A 87 2.94 -5.20 5.03
C LEU A 87 3.51 -4.49 6.25
N PHE A 88 3.36 -5.10 7.43
CA PHE A 88 4.04 -4.71 8.64
C PHE A 88 5.45 -5.36 8.68
N GLU A 89 6.49 -4.54 8.48
CA GLU A 89 7.88 -5.01 8.42
C GLU A 89 8.51 -5.08 9.80
N LYS A 90 9.08 -6.24 10.16
CA LYS A 90 10.07 -6.38 11.23
C LYS A 90 11.48 -6.35 10.62
N ARG A 91 12.12 -5.18 10.64
CA ARG A 91 13.50 -5.02 10.14
C ARG A 91 14.54 -5.60 11.08
N ALA A 92 14.35 -5.35 12.38
CA ALA A 92 15.16 -5.86 13.47
C ALA A 92 14.33 -5.87 14.76
N GLU A 93 14.88 -6.39 15.85
CA GLU A 93 14.24 -6.28 17.16
C GLU A 93 14.10 -4.80 17.55
N GLY A 94 12.88 -4.40 17.90
CA GLY A 94 12.56 -3.02 18.26
C GLY A 94 12.54 -2.02 17.06
N LEU A 95 12.66 -2.49 15.82
CA LEU A 95 12.68 -1.62 14.63
C LEU A 95 11.71 -2.14 13.57
N TYR A 96 10.61 -1.40 13.37
CA TYR A 96 9.50 -1.80 12.52
C TYR A 96 9.11 -0.68 11.56
N HIS A 97 8.56 -1.05 10.41
CA HIS A 97 8.09 -0.10 9.39
C HIS A 97 6.76 -0.54 8.78
N ASN A 98 5.99 0.44 8.32
CA ASN A 98 4.91 0.23 7.36
C ASN A 98 5.54 0.22 5.96
N THR A 99 5.49 -0.92 5.29
CA THR A 99 6.33 -1.19 4.11
C THR A 99 5.50 -1.77 2.97
N THR A 100 5.73 -1.27 1.76
CA THR A 100 5.14 -1.85 0.55
C THR A 100 6.21 -2.53 -0.29
N ALA A 101 6.02 -3.81 -0.54
CA ALA A 101 6.83 -4.62 -1.44
C ALA A 101 6.29 -4.55 -2.87
N VAL A 102 7.20 -4.52 -3.85
CA VAL A 102 6.86 -4.58 -5.28
C VAL A 102 7.48 -5.82 -5.89
N ILE A 103 6.64 -6.62 -6.55
CA ILE A 103 7.00 -7.90 -7.18
C ILE A 103 6.61 -7.85 -8.64
N ASP A 104 7.54 -8.13 -9.55
CA ASP A 104 7.29 -8.09 -10.99
C ASP A 104 6.53 -9.34 -11.49
N ALA A 105 6.07 -9.26 -12.70
CA ALA A 105 5.26 -10.27 -13.37
C ALA A 105 5.97 -11.62 -13.62
N ASP A 106 7.29 -11.68 -13.51
CA ASP A 106 8.09 -12.90 -13.54
C ASP A 106 8.35 -13.50 -12.15
N GLY A 107 7.86 -12.79 -11.10
CA GLY A 107 8.01 -13.16 -9.70
C GLY A 107 9.24 -12.57 -9.02
N GLU A 108 10.04 -11.74 -9.69
CA GLU A 108 11.17 -11.06 -9.10
C GLU A 108 10.72 -10.03 -8.06
N TYR A 109 11.35 -10.05 -6.88
CA TYR A 109 11.18 -9.03 -5.86
C TYR A 109 12.03 -7.80 -6.25
N LEU A 110 11.37 -6.74 -6.73
CA LEU A 110 12.05 -5.53 -7.18
C LEU A 110 12.52 -4.62 -6.04
N GLY A 111 12.02 -4.86 -4.84
CA GLY A 111 12.35 -4.07 -3.66
C GLY A 111 11.13 -3.56 -2.92
N MET A 112 11.35 -2.56 -2.05
CA MET A 112 10.33 -2.02 -1.16
C MET A 112 10.45 -0.52 -0.98
N TYR A 113 9.33 0.09 -0.57
CA TYR A 113 9.24 1.43 -0.05
C TYR A 113 8.75 1.37 1.40
N ARG A 114 9.37 2.13 2.30
CA ARG A 114 8.94 2.32 3.69
C ARG A 114 8.25 3.66 3.83
N LYS A 115 7.06 3.68 4.42
CA LYS A 115 6.25 4.88 4.65
C LYS A 115 7.08 5.95 5.37
N MET A 116 7.23 7.11 4.76
CA MET A 116 8.05 8.20 5.33
C MET A 116 7.25 9.07 6.29
N HIS A 117 5.98 9.32 5.99
CA HIS A 117 5.12 10.17 6.80
C HIS A 117 4.20 9.29 7.65
N ILE A 118 4.49 9.24 8.95
CA ILE A 118 3.78 8.40 9.92
C ILE A 118 2.80 9.28 10.70
N PRO A 119 1.48 9.05 10.61
CA PRO A 119 0.48 9.78 11.39
C PRO A 119 0.53 9.40 12.88
N ASP A 120 -0.02 10.28 13.69
CA ASP A 120 -0.16 10.10 15.14
C ASP A 120 -1.40 10.87 15.62
N ASP A 121 -2.54 10.47 15.11
CA ASP A 121 -3.84 11.05 15.41
C ASP A 121 -4.74 10.03 16.14
N PRO A 122 -5.80 10.46 16.83
CA PRO A 122 -6.77 9.54 17.44
C PRO A 122 -7.28 8.51 16.43
N GLY A 123 -7.12 7.21 16.75
CA GLY A 123 -7.44 6.11 15.86
C GLY A 123 -6.38 5.78 14.81
N TYR A 124 -5.25 6.52 14.78
CA TYR A 124 -4.13 6.32 13.86
C TYR A 124 -2.79 6.45 14.60
N TYR A 125 -2.61 5.68 15.68
CA TYR A 125 -1.39 5.69 16.53
C TYR A 125 -0.22 4.95 15.85
N GLU A 126 0.07 5.31 14.60
CA GLU A 126 1.08 4.61 13.81
C GLU A 126 2.50 4.84 14.32
N LYS A 127 2.78 5.97 14.99
CA LYS A 127 4.10 6.22 15.60
C LYS A 127 4.46 5.28 16.75
N PHE A 128 3.47 4.66 17.40
CA PHE A 128 3.71 3.60 18.36
C PHE A 128 4.35 2.38 17.71
N TYR A 129 3.99 2.07 16.46
CA TYR A 129 4.42 0.88 15.77
C TYR A 129 5.58 1.10 14.80
N PHE A 130 5.59 2.22 14.08
CA PHE A 130 6.44 2.38 12.90
C PHE A 130 7.48 3.48 13.06
N THR A 131 8.71 3.13 12.72
CA THR A 131 9.77 4.10 12.44
C THR A 131 9.56 4.66 11.04
N PRO A 132 9.72 5.99 10.82
CA PRO A 132 9.70 6.59 9.49
C PRO A 132 10.64 5.89 8.52
N GLY A 133 10.26 5.86 7.25
CA GLY A 133 11.04 5.24 6.18
C GLY A 133 12.39 5.94 5.97
N ASP A 134 13.43 5.14 5.75
CA ASP A 134 14.82 5.58 5.57
C ASP A 134 15.43 5.19 4.21
N LEU A 135 14.61 4.65 3.30
CA LEU A 135 15.06 4.24 1.97
C LEU A 135 14.94 5.33 0.91
N GLY A 136 14.37 6.50 1.27
CA GLY A 136 14.01 7.55 0.33
C GLY A 136 12.85 7.15 -0.59
N TYR A 137 12.50 8.06 -1.50
CA TYR A 137 11.52 7.77 -2.54
C TYR A 137 12.11 6.86 -3.60
N LYS A 138 11.28 5.99 -4.19
CA LYS A 138 11.73 5.00 -5.19
C LYS A 138 10.73 4.86 -6.31
N VAL A 139 11.26 4.47 -7.47
CA VAL A 139 10.47 3.99 -8.60
C VAL A 139 10.90 2.56 -8.93
N PHE A 140 9.94 1.78 -9.39
CA PHE A 140 10.13 0.37 -9.73
C PHE A 140 9.80 0.17 -11.20
N LYS A 141 10.82 -0.18 -11.99
CA LYS A 141 10.62 -0.52 -13.40
C LYS A 141 10.08 -1.94 -13.47
N THR A 142 8.84 -2.07 -13.90
CA THR A 142 8.16 -3.36 -14.06
C THR A 142 7.96 -3.69 -15.53
N LYS A 143 7.52 -4.91 -15.80
CA LYS A 143 7.15 -5.34 -17.16
C LYS A 143 6.18 -4.40 -17.86
N PHE A 144 5.31 -3.69 -17.14
CA PHE A 144 4.19 -2.95 -17.74
C PHE A 144 4.32 -1.43 -17.64
N ALA A 145 4.95 -0.91 -16.60
CA ALA A 145 5.11 0.53 -16.36
C ALA A 145 6.19 0.78 -15.30
N THR A 146 6.66 2.01 -15.19
CA THR A 146 7.46 2.45 -14.04
C THR A 146 6.51 2.93 -12.94
N LEU A 147 6.58 2.30 -11.77
CA LEU A 147 5.69 2.54 -10.65
C LEU A 147 6.38 3.36 -9.57
N GLY A 148 5.69 4.37 -9.06
CA GLY A 148 5.97 4.99 -7.78
C GLY A 148 5.03 4.39 -6.75
N VAL A 149 5.54 4.04 -5.56
CA VAL A 149 4.71 3.54 -4.47
C VAL A 149 4.93 4.42 -3.26
N LEU A 150 3.84 4.95 -2.76
CA LEU A 150 3.74 5.77 -1.56
C LEU A 150 2.64 5.16 -0.68
N ILE A 151 2.62 5.43 0.63
CA ILE A 151 1.67 4.77 1.52
C ILE A 151 0.83 5.79 2.26
N CYS A 152 -0.50 5.71 2.11
CA CYS A 152 -1.53 6.39 2.90
C CYS A 152 -1.20 7.86 3.20
N TRP A 153 -0.70 8.17 4.42
CA TRP A 153 -0.40 9.53 4.88
C TRP A 153 0.58 10.30 3.99
N ASP A 154 1.44 9.60 3.24
CA ASP A 154 2.32 10.22 2.22
C ASP A 154 1.51 11.01 1.17
N GLN A 155 0.23 10.68 0.97
CA GLN A 155 -0.66 11.35 0.01
C GLN A 155 -0.89 12.84 0.31
N TRP A 156 -0.72 13.26 1.56
CA TRP A 156 -0.91 14.65 1.96
C TRP A 156 0.33 15.53 1.71
N TYR A 157 1.46 14.92 1.31
CA TYR A 157 2.74 15.59 1.09
C TYR A 157 3.06 15.70 -0.40
N PRO A 158 2.87 16.90 -1.03
CA PRO A 158 3.11 17.09 -2.46
C PRO A 158 4.52 16.74 -2.90
N GLU A 159 5.51 16.87 -2.01
CA GLU A 159 6.91 16.54 -2.26
C GLU A 159 7.09 15.07 -2.61
N ALA A 160 6.38 14.18 -1.93
CA ALA A 160 6.46 12.74 -2.15
C ALA A 160 6.06 12.38 -3.59
N SER A 161 4.90 12.88 -4.03
CA SER A 161 4.41 12.63 -5.38
C SER A 161 5.26 13.32 -6.45
N ARG A 162 5.71 14.57 -6.20
CA ARG A 162 6.55 15.33 -7.13
C ARG A 162 7.89 14.65 -7.36
N ILE A 163 8.60 14.29 -6.30
CA ILE A 163 9.92 13.65 -6.40
C ILE A 163 9.81 12.32 -7.11
N THR A 164 8.84 11.49 -6.72
CA THR A 164 8.64 10.17 -7.33
C THR A 164 8.28 10.27 -8.81
N SER A 165 7.48 11.26 -9.20
CA SER A 165 7.16 11.53 -10.61
C SER A 165 8.39 12.01 -11.39
N LEU A 166 9.21 12.89 -10.82
CA LEU A 166 10.46 13.35 -11.45
C LEU A 166 11.50 12.22 -11.60
N MET A 167 11.43 11.19 -10.75
CA MET A 167 12.24 9.97 -10.90
C MET A 167 11.74 9.07 -12.04
N GLY A 168 10.64 9.41 -12.69
CA GLY A 168 10.12 8.74 -13.89
C GLY A 168 8.97 7.77 -13.64
N ALA A 169 8.22 7.92 -12.55
CA ALA A 169 7.01 7.13 -12.35
C ALA A 169 5.93 7.49 -13.41
N ASP A 170 5.35 6.47 -14.03
CA ASP A 170 4.17 6.58 -14.91
C ASP A 170 2.87 6.56 -14.08
N ILE A 171 2.88 5.77 -13.01
CA ILE A 171 1.74 5.54 -12.13
C ILE A 171 2.21 5.63 -10.68
N LEU A 172 1.52 6.43 -9.87
CA LEU A 172 1.70 6.51 -8.41
C LEU A 172 0.63 5.68 -7.72
N PHE A 173 1.04 4.74 -6.86
CA PHE A 173 0.17 3.92 -6.05
C PHE A 173 0.18 4.38 -4.60
N TYR A 174 -1.01 4.40 -3.99
CA TYR A 174 -1.24 4.72 -2.59
C TYR A 174 -2.09 3.64 -1.93
N PRO A 175 -1.49 2.50 -1.49
CA PRO A 175 -2.15 1.66 -0.49
C PRO A 175 -2.53 2.50 0.71
N THR A 176 -3.79 2.45 1.14
CA THR A 176 -4.35 3.40 2.09
C THR A 176 -5.21 2.69 3.13
N ALA A 177 -5.21 3.24 4.36
CA ALA A 177 -6.13 2.91 5.43
C ALA A 177 -6.63 4.23 6.02
N ILE A 178 -7.67 4.79 5.43
CA ILE A 178 -8.36 5.99 5.93
C ILE A 178 -9.84 5.67 6.11
N GLY A 179 -10.38 6.01 7.27
CA GLY A 179 -11.75 5.68 7.62
C GLY A 179 -12.76 6.74 7.21
N TRP A 180 -14.02 6.31 7.12
CA TRP A 180 -15.18 7.14 7.30
C TRP A 180 -15.52 7.04 8.78
N ALA A 181 -15.23 8.09 9.55
CA ALA A 181 -15.32 8.03 11.00
C ALA A 181 -16.78 8.09 11.44
N VAL A 182 -17.24 7.02 12.11
CA VAL A 182 -18.64 6.92 12.55
C VAL A 182 -18.98 7.85 13.72
N GLU A 183 -17.95 8.33 14.43
CA GLU A 183 -18.06 9.30 15.53
C GLU A 183 -18.14 10.75 15.04
N GLN A 184 -17.84 11.01 13.77
CA GLN A 184 -17.93 12.33 13.15
C GLN A 184 -19.29 12.54 12.48
N ASP A 185 -19.69 13.79 12.37
CA ASP A 185 -20.87 14.13 11.58
C ASP A 185 -20.60 13.90 10.08
N GLU A 186 -21.69 13.77 9.32
CA GLU A 186 -21.61 13.45 7.89
C GLU A 186 -20.99 14.59 7.05
N GLU A 187 -21.14 15.83 7.49
CA GLU A 187 -20.56 16.99 6.81
C GLU A 187 -19.03 16.95 6.91
N THR A 188 -18.49 16.74 8.10
CA THR A 188 -17.05 16.58 8.34
C THR A 188 -16.47 15.41 7.54
N ASN A 189 -17.13 14.26 7.55
CA ASN A 189 -16.70 13.10 6.76
C ASN A 189 -16.66 13.39 5.26
N ARG A 190 -17.68 14.11 4.75
CA ARG A 190 -17.73 14.51 3.34
C ARG A 190 -16.62 15.48 2.98
N GLU A 191 -16.36 16.49 3.81
CA GLU A 191 -15.26 17.44 3.60
C GLU A 191 -13.90 16.75 3.56
N GLN A 192 -13.65 15.80 4.46
CA GLN A 192 -12.44 15.00 4.46
C GLN A 192 -12.30 14.18 3.18
N TYR A 193 -13.37 13.54 2.73
CA TYR A 193 -13.39 12.78 1.49
C TYR A 193 -13.12 13.66 0.27
N GLU A 194 -13.74 14.84 0.19
CA GLU A 194 -13.52 15.80 -0.89
C GLU A 194 -12.08 16.31 -0.90
N ALA A 195 -11.50 16.62 0.28
CA ALA A 195 -10.11 17.00 0.41
C ALA A 195 -9.18 15.87 -0.06
N TRP A 196 -9.47 14.62 0.31
CA TRP A 196 -8.72 13.46 -0.13
C TRP A 196 -8.78 13.27 -1.65
N GLN A 197 -9.95 13.38 -2.26
CA GLN A 197 -10.07 13.34 -3.72
C GLN A 197 -9.32 14.50 -4.39
N CYS A 198 -9.41 15.69 -3.83
CA CYS A 198 -8.75 16.89 -4.35
C CYS A 198 -7.24 16.70 -4.39
N ILE A 199 -6.61 16.24 -3.30
CA ILE A 199 -5.15 16.05 -3.25
C ILE A 199 -4.69 14.98 -4.23
N GLN A 200 -5.40 13.86 -4.34
CA GLN A 200 -5.09 12.79 -5.30
C GLN A 200 -5.16 13.28 -6.75
N ARG A 201 -6.20 14.02 -7.09
CA ARG A 201 -6.34 14.65 -8.43
C ARG A 201 -5.25 15.68 -8.69
N SER A 202 -4.89 16.46 -7.67
CA SER A 202 -3.83 17.46 -7.76
C SER A 202 -2.49 16.81 -8.11
N HIS A 203 -2.13 15.69 -7.48
CA HIS A 203 -0.90 14.95 -7.79
C HIS A 203 -0.87 14.47 -9.25
N ALA A 204 -1.99 13.92 -9.73
CA ALA A 204 -2.08 13.49 -11.12
C ALA A 204 -1.92 14.64 -12.11
N ILE A 205 -2.64 15.73 -11.90
CA ILE A 205 -2.64 16.91 -12.79
C ILE A 205 -1.28 17.61 -12.76
N ALA A 206 -0.76 17.91 -11.56
CA ALA A 206 0.45 18.69 -11.38
C ALA A 206 1.72 17.96 -11.86
N ASN A 207 1.70 16.63 -11.94
CA ASN A 207 2.84 15.82 -12.35
C ASN A 207 2.65 15.13 -13.72
N GLY A 208 1.45 15.19 -14.32
CA GLY A 208 1.16 14.54 -15.58
C GLY A 208 1.24 13.00 -15.52
N VAL A 209 0.93 12.41 -14.35
CA VAL A 209 0.97 10.98 -14.09
C VAL A 209 -0.40 10.44 -13.69
N HIS A 210 -0.55 9.12 -13.64
CA HIS A 210 -1.74 8.49 -13.08
C HIS A 210 -1.56 8.30 -11.56
N THR A 211 -2.59 8.59 -10.78
CA THR A 211 -2.65 8.24 -9.35
C THR A 211 -3.69 7.14 -9.12
N VAL A 212 -3.35 6.20 -8.28
CA VAL A 212 -4.17 5.02 -7.97
C VAL A 212 -4.14 4.80 -6.46
N SER A 213 -5.29 4.92 -5.82
CA SER A 213 -5.42 4.68 -4.39
C SER A 213 -6.32 3.48 -4.12
N VAL A 214 -5.92 2.62 -3.20
CA VAL A 214 -6.71 1.49 -2.75
C VAL A 214 -6.85 1.55 -1.24
N ASN A 215 -8.06 1.85 -0.79
CA ASN A 215 -8.38 2.01 0.62
C ASN A 215 -8.86 0.70 1.25
N ARG A 216 -8.75 0.60 2.56
CA ARG A 216 -9.36 -0.50 3.32
C ARG A 216 -10.89 -0.40 3.34
N VAL A 217 -11.54 -1.55 3.67
CA VAL A 217 -12.98 -1.63 3.99
C VAL A 217 -13.13 -1.60 5.51
#